data_9bcb1314a5acc02b64f0efa1df5df114
#
_entry.id   9bcb1314a5acc02b64f0efa1df5df114
#
_cell.length_a   1.000
_cell.length_b   1.000
_cell.length_c   1.000
_cell.angle_alpha   90.00
_cell.angle_beta   90.00
_cell.angle_gamma   90.00
#
_symmetry.space_group_name_H-M   'P 1'
#
loop_
_entity.id
_entity.type
_entity.pdbx_description
1 polymer ?
#
loop_
_entity_poly.entity_id
_entity_poly.type
_entity_poly.pdbx_seq_one_letter_code
_entity_poly.pdbx_strand_id
1 'polypeptide(L)' 'MNIPSMRLYGKTRVQIFSHKGLCGYSSSEIDIFSAVGIICVCGKDLEITEINDEYISIKGN' A
#
# COMPACT_ATOMS: atom_id res chain seq x y z
N MET A 1 5.70 19.15 0.84
CA MET A 1 4.99 17.99 1.42
C MET A 1 4.80 16.92 0.36
N ASN A 2 5.15 15.69 0.69
CA ASN A 2 4.98 14.57 -0.23
C ASN A 2 3.57 13.99 -0.07
N ILE A 3 2.77 14.17 -1.10
CA ILE A 3 1.41 13.62 -1.13
C ILE A 3 1.50 12.17 -1.63
N PRO A 4 0.87 11.23 -0.93
CA PRO A 4 0.90 9.85 -1.38
C PRO A 4 0.20 9.70 -2.74
N SER A 5 0.74 8.86 -3.58
CA SER A 5 0.14 8.55 -4.86
C SER A 5 0.01 7.04 -5.01
N MET A 6 -0.98 6.63 -5.79
CA MET A 6 -1.28 5.23 -5.99
C MET A 6 -1.22 4.92 -7.47
N ARG A 7 -0.59 3.80 -7.81
CA ARG A 7 -0.52 3.34 -9.19
C ARG A 7 -1.02 1.91 -9.26
N LEU A 8 -1.97 1.66 -10.15
CA LEU A 8 -2.55 0.34 -10.34
C LEU A 8 -1.92 -0.35 -11.53
N TYR A 9 -1.59 -1.62 -11.35
CA TYR A 9 -1.03 -2.47 -12.40
C TYR A 9 -1.97 -3.66 -12.60
N GLY A 10 -2.79 -3.58 -13.65
CA GLY A 10 -3.79 -4.60 -13.90
C GLY A 10 -4.87 -4.57 -12.82
N LYS A 11 -5.42 -5.73 -12.49
CA LYS A 11 -6.53 -5.84 -11.53
C LYS A 11 -6.10 -6.30 -10.15
N THR A 12 -4.84 -6.72 -10.01
CA THR A 12 -4.41 -7.41 -8.79
C THR A 12 -3.19 -6.79 -8.10
N ARG A 13 -2.64 -5.71 -8.64
CA ARG A 13 -1.43 -5.12 -8.09
C ARG A 13 -1.55 -3.61 -7.96
N VAL A 14 -1.09 -3.09 -6.83
CA VAL A 14 -1.07 -1.64 -6.58
C VAL A 14 0.27 -1.26 -5.97
N GLN A 15 0.77 -0.08 -6.35
CA GLN A 15 1.93 0.53 -5.72
C GLN A 15 1.50 1.84 -5.07
N ILE A 16 1.92 2.04 -3.82
CA ILE A 16 1.62 3.26 -3.08
C ILE A 16 2.93 3.98 -2.82
N PHE A 17 3.05 5.18 -3.36
CA PHE A 17 4.26 5.99 -3.30
C PHE A 17 4.15 7.05 -2.19
N SER A 18 5.30 7.49 -1.69
CA SER A 18 5.39 8.54 -0.67
C SER A 18 4.73 8.13 0.64
N HIS A 19 4.87 6.87 1.01
CA HIS A 19 4.37 6.37 2.28
C HIS A 19 5.33 6.73 3.42
N LYS A 20 4.82 6.63 4.65
CA LYS A 20 5.62 6.87 5.85
C LYS A 20 5.75 5.63 6.72
N GLY A 21 5.55 4.46 6.12
CA GLY A 21 5.72 3.19 6.78
C GLY A 21 4.44 2.39 6.88
N LEU A 22 4.59 1.15 7.31
CA LEU A 22 3.50 0.21 7.45
C LEU A 22 2.90 0.34 8.84
N CYS A 23 1.57 0.47 8.91
CA CYS A 23 0.85 0.55 10.17
C CYS A 23 0.33 -0.82 10.61
N GLY A 24 -0.23 -1.58 9.68
CA GLY A 24 -0.79 -2.89 9.97
C GLY A 24 -0.84 -3.75 8.71
N TYR A 25 -0.87 -5.06 8.92
CA TYR A 25 -0.83 -6.01 7.81
C TYR A 25 -1.69 -7.22 8.13
N SER A 26 -2.54 -7.59 7.18
CA SER A 26 -3.24 -8.86 7.19
C SER A 26 -3.56 -9.26 5.75
N SER A 27 -4.10 -10.46 5.55
CA SER A 27 -4.46 -10.91 4.21
C SER A 27 -5.69 -10.18 3.64
N SER A 28 -6.43 -9.46 4.47
CA SER A 28 -7.63 -8.74 4.03
C SER A 28 -7.49 -7.22 4.14
N GLU A 29 -6.47 -6.72 4.84
CA GLU A 29 -6.31 -5.29 5.04
C GLU A 29 -4.85 -4.94 5.29
N ILE A 30 -4.38 -3.89 4.64
CA ILE A 30 -3.04 -3.36 4.84
C ILE A 30 -3.18 -1.87 5.12
N ASP A 31 -2.69 -1.42 6.28
CA ASP A 31 -2.76 -0.03 6.69
C ASP A 31 -1.39 0.61 6.58
N ILE A 32 -1.33 1.77 5.95
CA ILE A 32 -0.08 2.44 5.59
C ILE A 32 -0.13 3.87 6.09
N PHE A 33 0.91 4.29 6.80
CA PHE A 33 1.05 5.68 7.23
C PHE A 33 1.41 6.57 6.03
N SER A 34 0.82 7.76 5.99
CA SER A 34 1.17 8.76 4.99
C SER A 34 1.09 10.15 5.58
N ALA A 35 1.53 11.17 4.83
CA ALA A 35 1.50 12.55 5.26
C ALA A 35 0.08 13.08 5.44
N VAL A 36 -0.92 12.44 4.84
CA VAL A 36 -2.32 12.87 4.93
C VAL A 36 -3.16 11.95 5.82
N GLY A 37 -2.54 10.98 6.49
CA GLY A 37 -3.24 10.06 7.36
C GLY A 37 -2.94 8.61 7.02
N ILE A 38 -3.79 7.70 7.50
CA ILE A 38 -3.63 6.27 7.27
C ILE A 38 -4.39 5.86 6.02
N ILE A 39 -3.69 5.19 5.11
CA ILE A 39 -4.29 4.64 3.90
C ILE A 39 -4.60 3.18 4.18
N CYS A 40 -5.85 2.81 3.97
CA CYS A 40 -6.33 1.46 4.23
C CYS A 40 -6.56 0.75 2.88
N VAL A 41 -5.83 -0.32 2.64
CA VAL A 41 -6.00 -1.13 1.43
C VAL A 41 -6.72 -2.40 1.83
N CYS A 42 -7.91 -2.61 1.29
CA CYS A 42 -8.75 -3.75 1.61
C CYS A 42 -8.89 -4.66 0.39
N GLY A 43 -8.92 -5.95 0.63
CA GLY A 43 -9.06 -6.90 -0.46
C GLY A 43 -9.02 -8.33 0.05
N LYS A 44 -8.62 -9.23 -0.83
CA LYS A 44 -8.56 -10.66 -0.57
C LYS A 44 -7.18 -11.18 -0.92
N ASP A 45 -6.62 -12.01 -0.04
CA ASP A 45 -5.30 -12.61 -0.25
C ASP A 45 -4.23 -11.56 -0.55
N LEU A 46 -4.24 -10.47 0.24
CA LEU A 46 -3.30 -9.38 0.08
C LEU A 46 -1.91 -9.81 0.50
N GLU A 47 -0.91 -9.38 -0.26
CA GLU A 47 0.48 -9.71 -0.02
C GLU A 47 1.36 -8.52 -0.39
N ILE A 48 2.29 -8.16 0.49
CA ILE A 48 3.29 -7.15 0.17
C ILE A 48 4.41 -7.84 -0.59
N THR A 49 4.60 -7.44 -1.84
CA THR A 49 5.63 -8.02 -2.71
C THR A 49 6.94 -7.25 -2.63
N GLU A 50 6.86 -5.96 -2.28
CA GLU A 50 8.05 -5.14 -2.13
C GLU A 50 7.73 -3.95 -1.24
N ILE A 51 8.69 -3.56 -0.38
CA ILE A 51 8.58 -2.37 0.45
C ILE A 51 9.94 -1.71 0.51
N ASN A 52 9.98 -0.40 0.27
CA ASN A 52 11.20 0.39 0.36
C ASN A 52 10.84 1.83 0.75
N ASP A 53 11.83 2.73 0.75
CA ASP A 53 11.63 4.11 1.18
C ASP A 53 10.72 4.91 0.24
N GLU A 54 10.54 4.45 -0.98
CA GLU A 54 9.76 5.17 -1.98
C GLU A 54 8.33 4.63 -2.12
N TYR A 55 8.17 3.31 -2.08
CA TYR A 55 6.85 2.73 -2.32
C TYR A 55 6.66 1.40 -1.61
N ILE A 56 5.39 1.00 -1.52
CA ILE A 56 4.97 -0.32 -1.09
C ILE A 56 4.18 -0.93 -2.24
N SER A 57 4.58 -2.14 -2.65
CA SER A 57 3.93 -2.87 -3.72
C SER A 57 3.08 -3.98 -3.13
N ILE A 58 1.80 -4.00 -3.46
CA ILE A 58 0.83 -4.93 -2.89
C ILE A 58 0.17 -5.70 -4.02
N LYS A 59 0.06 -7.00 -3.82
CA LYS A 59 -0.64 -7.90 -4.73
C LYS A 59 -1.84 -8.51 -4.00
N GLY A 60 -2.94 -8.75 -4.72
CA GLY A 60 -4.10 -9.39 -4.14
C GLY A 60 -5.11 -9.83 -5.20
N ASN A 61 -6.22 -10.35 -4.73
CA ASN A 61 -7.33 -10.75 -5.61
C ASN A 61 -8.49 -9.80 -5.46
#